data_3ffca47adb795470d99e7b74a3270fa9
#
_entry.id   3ffca47adb795470d99e7b74a3270fa9
#
_cell.length_a   1.000
_cell.length_b   1.000
_cell.length_c   1.000
_cell.angle_alpha   90.00
_cell.angle_beta   90.00
_cell.angle_gamma   90.00
#
_symmetry.space_group_name_H-M   'P 1'
#
loop_
_entity.id
_entity.type
_entity.pdbx_description
1 polymer ?
#
loop_
_entity_poly.entity_id
_entity_poly.type
_entity_poly.pdbx_seq_one_letter_code
_entity_poly.pdbx_strand_id
1 'polypeptide(L)'
;MKLPLSKYVWFDGKYMPAEKAQVPITTHAIHYGTSVFEGIRAYWNGKNLHVFRLEEHVKRFRKSGQFYNISLNFTDSEIANAVIGICKKNNIKKSCYIRPFYFVGDYGISLHVTEKAPTNVAIFTFPFGDLFDKNGITAAIVSWRKFSDNSTPTQAKMGGNYLNS
;
A
#
# COMPACT_ATOMS: atom_id res chain seq x y z
N MET A 1 9.85 0.17 16.19
CA MET A 1 11.06 0.14 15.31
C MET A 1 10.77 0.97 14.05
N LYS A 2 11.63 1.94 13.69
CA LYS A 2 11.43 2.77 12.50
C LYS A 2 11.73 1.94 11.25
N LEU A 3 10.80 1.94 10.27
CA LEU A 3 10.99 1.21 9.02
C LEU A 3 12.16 1.83 8.22
N PRO A 4 13.13 1.03 7.74
CA PRO A 4 14.25 1.54 6.94
C PRO A 4 13.79 1.83 5.49
N LEU A 5 13.04 2.93 5.32
CA LEU A 5 12.56 3.35 4.00
C LEU A 5 13.73 3.66 3.06
N SER A 6 13.55 3.37 1.77
CA SER A 6 14.42 3.86 0.72
C SER A 6 14.36 5.38 0.62
N LYS A 7 15.42 5.99 0.06
CA LYS A 7 15.59 7.46 0.00
C LYS A 7 14.44 8.18 -0.71
N TYR A 8 13.92 7.59 -1.79
CA TYR A 8 12.86 8.18 -2.60
C TYR A 8 11.57 7.37 -2.51
N VAL A 9 10.45 8.08 -2.61
CA VAL A 9 9.11 7.55 -2.82
C VAL A 9 8.54 8.08 -4.13
N TRP A 10 7.55 7.38 -4.69
CA TRP A 10 6.70 7.92 -5.74
C TRP A 10 5.40 8.40 -5.08
N PHE A 11 4.99 9.63 -5.34
CA PHE A 11 3.80 10.24 -4.76
C PHE A 11 3.09 11.06 -5.83
N ASP A 12 1.84 10.72 -6.13
CA ASP A 12 0.97 11.40 -7.10
C ASP A 12 1.68 11.76 -8.42
N GLY A 13 2.32 10.77 -9.03
CA GLY A 13 3.00 10.95 -10.33
C GLY A 13 4.45 11.42 -10.25
N LYS A 14 4.99 11.74 -9.06
CA LYS A 14 6.34 12.32 -8.91
C LYS A 14 7.22 11.50 -7.98
N TYR A 15 8.51 11.42 -8.32
CA TYR A 15 9.53 10.91 -7.40
C TYR A 15 10.02 12.03 -6.51
N MET A 16 10.00 11.82 -5.19
CA MET A 16 10.47 12.80 -4.21
C MET A 16 11.20 12.13 -3.05
N PRO A 17 12.02 12.86 -2.28
CA PRO A 17 12.59 12.36 -1.04
C PRO A 17 11.48 11.91 -0.06
N ALA A 18 11.70 10.77 0.61
CA ALA A 18 10.68 10.18 1.49
C ALA A 18 10.22 11.12 2.62
N GLU A 19 11.14 11.94 3.15
CA GLU A 19 10.85 12.92 4.20
C GLU A 19 9.96 14.09 3.74
N LYS A 20 9.83 14.30 2.43
CA LYS A 20 8.97 15.34 1.85
C LYS A 20 7.57 14.84 1.50
N ALA A 21 7.34 13.52 1.53
CA ALA A 21 6.03 12.93 1.29
C ALA A 21 5.16 13.08 2.55
N GLN A 22 4.44 14.18 2.64
CA GLN A 22 3.60 14.55 3.78
C GLN A 22 2.15 14.71 3.35
N VAL A 23 1.24 14.51 4.26
CA VAL A 23 -0.20 14.70 4.06
C VAL A 23 -0.77 15.59 5.17
N PRO A 24 -1.82 16.38 4.90
CA PRO A 24 -2.51 17.15 5.92
C PRO A 24 -3.10 16.26 7.02
N ILE A 25 -3.19 16.77 8.25
CA ILE A 25 -3.86 16.04 9.35
C ILE A 25 -5.36 15.82 9.09
N THR A 26 -5.96 16.60 8.21
CA THR A 26 -7.34 16.48 7.73
C THR A 26 -7.53 15.44 6.63
N THR A 27 -6.47 14.69 6.29
CA THR A 27 -6.55 13.56 5.37
C THR A 27 -7.56 12.53 5.90
N HIS A 28 -8.62 12.29 5.13
CA HIS A 28 -9.75 11.45 5.52
C HIS A 28 -9.34 10.04 5.94
N ALA A 29 -8.35 9.48 5.25
CA ALA A 29 -7.83 8.14 5.57
C ALA A 29 -7.19 8.02 6.96
N ILE A 30 -6.69 9.12 7.54
CA ILE A 30 -6.13 9.14 8.90
C ILE A 30 -7.24 8.94 9.92
N HIS A 31 -8.42 9.49 9.67
CA HIS A 31 -9.57 9.43 10.59
C HIS A 31 -10.37 8.14 10.44
N TYR A 32 -10.53 7.64 9.21
CA TYR A 32 -11.51 6.58 8.90
C TYR A 32 -10.91 5.34 8.23
N GLY A 33 -9.59 5.26 8.07
CA GLY A 33 -8.94 4.11 7.45
C GLY A 33 -9.27 3.91 5.97
N THR A 34 -9.75 4.95 5.27
CA THR A 34 -10.16 4.92 3.85
C THR A 34 -8.95 4.86 2.92
N SER A 35 -8.24 3.76 2.99
CA SER A 35 -7.04 3.50 2.20
C SER A 35 -7.01 2.06 1.68
N VAL A 36 -6.43 1.88 0.52
CA VAL A 36 -6.18 0.58 -0.10
C VAL A 36 -4.68 0.42 -0.28
N PHE A 37 -4.16 -0.78 -0.05
CA PHE A 37 -2.73 -1.01 -0.22
C PHE A 37 -2.42 -2.38 -0.82
N GLU A 38 -1.21 -2.52 -1.34
CA GLU A 38 -0.64 -3.79 -1.76
C GLU A 38 0.68 -4.07 -1.05
N GLY A 39 1.07 -5.33 -1.10
CA GLY A 39 2.36 -5.80 -0.64
C GLY A 39 3.01 -6.65 -1.70
N ILE A 40 3.99 -6.11 -2.40
CA ILE A 40 4.64 -6.76 -3.52
C ILE A 40 6.07 -7.11 -3.14
N ARG A 41 6.46 -8.37 -3.36
CA ARG A 41 7.85 -8.79 -3.18
C ARG A 41 8.64 -8.58 -4.47
N ALA A 42 9.86 -8.12 -4.32
CA ALA A 42 10.84 -8.14 -5.41
C ALA A 42 12.09 -8.88 -4.96
N TYR A 43 12.58 -9.77 -5.83
CA TYR A 43 13.68 -10.68 -5.55
C TYR A 43 14.90 -10.34 -6.39
N TRP A 44 16.05 -10.18 -5.76
CA TRP A 44 17.32 -9.92 -6.41
C TRP A 44 18.05 -11.25 -6.69
N ASN A 45 18.43 -11.50 -7.94
CA ASN A 45 19.13 -12.72 -8.34
C ASN A 45 20.65 -12.55 -8.53
N GLY A 46 21.22 -11.43 -8.04
CA GLY A 46 22.62 -11.08 -8.26
C GLY A 46 22.85 -10.13 -9.44
N LYS A 47 21.94 -10.08 -10.41
CA LYS A 47 22.04 -9.26 -11.62
C LYS A 47 20.82 -8.34 -11.81
N ASN A 48 19.62 -8.89 -11.62
CA ASN A 48 18.35 -8.19 -11.86
C ASN A 48 17.42 -8.28 -10.64
N LEU A 49 16.56 -7.28 -10.50
CA LEU A 49 15.46 -7.26 -9.54
C LEU A 49 14.17 -7.71 -10.26
N HIS A 50 13.57 -8.79 -9.79
CA HIS A 50 12.34 -9.37 -10.34
C HIS A 50 11.17 -9.06 -9.44
N VAL A 51 10.22 -8.25 -9.90
CA VAL A 51 8.98 -7.96 -9.18
C VAL A 51 8.01 -9.10 -9.39
N PHE A 52 7.58 -9.73 -8.29
CA PHE A 52 6.73 -10.92 -8.35
C PHE A 52 5.29 -10.55 -8.66
N ARG A 53 4.71 -11.14 -9.73
CA ARG A 53 3.30 -11.05 -10.13
C ARG A 53 2.73 -9.61 -10.13
N LEU A 54 3.48 -8.67 -10.69
CA LEU A 54 3.15 -7.24 -10.66
C LEU A 54 1.75 -6.94 -11.19
N GLU A 55 1.38 -7.52 -12.32
CA GLU A 55 0.08 -7.26 -12.97
C GLU A 55 -1.09 -7.69 -12.09
N GLU A 56 -1.01 -8.87 -11.48
CA GLU A 56 -2.07 -9.38 -10.60
C GLU A 56 -2.20 -8.54 -9.32
N HIS A 57 -1.08 -8.06 -8.79
CA HIS A 57 -1.10 -7.13 -7.67
C HIS A 57 -1.76 -5.80 -8.04
N VAL A 58 -1.45 -5.25 -9.22
CA VAL A 58 -2.07 -3.99 -9.69
C VAL A 58 -3.57 -4.17 -9.92
N LYS A 59 -3.99 -5.27 -10.54
CA LYS A 59 -5.42 -5.60 -10.72
C LYS A 59 -6.15 -5.70 -9.37
N ARG A 60 -5.58 -6.39 -8.38
CA ARG A 60 -6.17 -6.50 -7.03
C ARG A 60 -6.18 -5.15 -6.30
N PHE A 61 -5.15 -4.34 -6.48
CA PHE A 61 -5.06 -2.99 -5.94
C PHE A 61 -6.25 -2.13 -6.39
N ARG A 62 -6.53 -2.09 -7.69
CA ARG A 62 -7.71 -1.40 -8.24
C ARG A 62 -9.02 -2.01 -7.73
N LYS A 63 -9.16 -3.35 -7.83
CA LYS A 63 -10.38 -4.04 -7.41
C LYS A 63 -10.71 -3.80 -5.94
N SER A 64 -9.72 -3.72 -5.07
CA SER A 64 -9.92 -3.46 -3.64
C SER A 64 -10.62 -2.12 -3.38
N GLY A 65 -10.28 -1.07 -4.13
CA GLY A 65 -10.95 0.22 -3.97
C GLY A 65 -12.34 0.28 -4.56
N GLN A 66 -12.58 -0.48 -5.63
CA GLN A 66 -13.92 -0.56 -6.24
C GLN A 66 -14.98 -1.05 -5.25
N PHE A 67 -14.63 -1.94 -4.31
CA PHE A 67 -15.55 -2.37 -3.26
C PHE A 67 -16.05 -1.23 -2.35
N TYR A 68 -15.32 -0.12 -2.29
CA TYR A 68 -15.59 1.03 -1.44
C TYR A 68 -15.80 2.33 -2.23
N ASN A 69 -15.98 2.23 -3.54
CA ASN A 69 -16.10 3.37 -4.44
C ASN A 69 -14.93 4.38 -4.33
N ILE A 70 -13.73 3.91 -3.96
CA ILE A 70 -12.53 4.73 -3.94
C ILE A 70 -11.83 4.59 -5.29
N SER A 71 -11.80 5.67 -6.06
CA SER A 71 -11.20 5.70 -7.39
C SER A 71 -9.68 5.74 -7.33
N LEU A 72 -9.03 4.96 -8.17
CA LEU A 72 -7.60 5.03 -8.43
C LEU A 72 -7.38 5.85 -9.71
N ASN A 73 -6.86 7.07 -9.58
CA ASN A 73 -6.72 8.06 -10.66
C ASN A 73 -5.56 7.80 -11.64
N PHE A 74 -4.96 6.61 -11.58
CA PHE A 74 -3.89 6.15 -12.47
C PHE A 74 -4.32 4.85 -13.14
N THR A 75 -3.89 4.65 -14.38
CA THR A 75 -4.06 3.39 -15.10
C THR A 75 -3.20 2.28 -14.48
N ASP A 76 -3.53 1.02 -14.78
CA ASP A 76 -2.74 -0.13 -14.32
C ASP A 76 -1.30 -0.07 -14.83
N SER A 77 -1.10 0.39 -16.06
CA SER A 77 0.22 0.58 -16.65
C SER A 77 1.03 1.67 -15.95
N GLU A 78 0.40 2.78 -15.57
CA GLU A 78 1.08 3.85 -14.83
C GLU A 78 1.52 3.38 -13.44
N ILE A 79 0.67 2.65 -12.72
CA ILE A 79 1.03 2.07 -11.41
C ILE A 79 2.15 1.03 -11.56
N ALA A 80 2.08 0.14 -12.55
CA ALA A 80 3.12 -0.85 -12.80
C ALA A 80 4.47 -0.17 -13.14
N ASN A 81 4.45 0.86 -13.99
CA ASN A 81 5.63 1.64 -14.32
C ASN A 81 6.19 2.40 -13.12
N ALA A 82 5.32 2.95 -12.25
CA ALA A 82 5.73 3.62 -11.02
C ALA A 82 6.41 2.64 -10.03
N VAL A 83 5.89 1.41 -9.90
CA VAL A 83 6.51 0.33 -9.10
C VAL A 83 7.90 -0.01 -9.60
N ILE A 84 8.06 -0.22 -10.90
CA ILE A 84 9.38 -0.50 -11.51
C ILE A 84 10.30 0.72 -11.37
N GLY A 85 9.76 1.90 -11.64
CA GLY A 85 10.49 3.16 -11.63
C GLY A 85 11.05 3.51 -10.25
N ILE A 86 10.27 3.30 -9.17
CA ILE A 86 10.76 3.59 -7.80
C ILE A 86 11.89 2.63 -7.38
N CYS A 87 11.85 1.38 -7.82
CA CYS A 87 12.94 0.44 -7.61
C CYS A 87 14.23 0.89 -8.32
N LYS A 88 14.12 1.34 -9.56
CA LYS A 88 15.23 1.90 -10.34
C LYS A 88 15.77 3.19 -9.71
N LYS A 89 14.87 4.13 -9.32
CA LYS A 89 15.23 5.41 -8.70
C LYS A 89 16.02 5.23 -7.41
N ASN A 90 15.70 4.20 -6.63
CA ASN A 90 16.39 3.86 -5.40
C ASN A 90 17.62 2.94 -5.61
N ASN A 91 17.93 2.55 -6.85
CA ASN A 91 19.02 1.65 -7.19
C ASN A 91 19.04 0.36 -6.34
N ILE A 92 17.87 -0.28 -6.23
CA ILE A 92 17.68 -1.44 -5.34
C ILE A 92 18.41 -2.65 -5.93
N LYS A 93 19.40 -3.16 -5.17
CA LYS A 93 20.23 -4.34 -5.51
C LYS A 93 20.12 -5.45 -4.46
N LYS A 94 19.00 -5.53 -3.77
CA LYS A 94 18.66 -6.57 -2.78
C LYS A 94 17.17 -6.86 -2.85
N SER A 95 16.77 -8.05 -2.40
CA SER A 95 15.34 -8.34 -2.28
C SER A 95 14.65 -7.33 -1.37
N CYS A 96 13.48 -6.88 -1.77
CA CYS A 96 12.77 -5.81 -1.07
C CYS A 96 11.26 -6.02 -1.07
N TYR A 97 10.61 -5.24 -0.25
CA TYR A 97 9.17 -5.09 -0.22
C TYR A 97 8.78 -3.75 -0.85
N ILE A 98 7.75 -3.78 -1.68
CA ILE A 98 7.18 -2.61 -2.33
C ILE A 98 5.77 -2.44 -1.80
N ARG A 99 5.45 -1.24 -1.30
CA ARG A 99 4.15 -0.87 -0.76
C ARG A 99 3.50 0.21 -1.62
N PRO A 100 2.71 -0.15 -2.63
CA PRO A 100 1.76 0.78 -3.22
C PRO A 100 0.58 0.95 -2.26
N PHE A 101 0.10 2.18 -2.11
CA PHE A 101 -1.17 2.45 -1.44
C PHE A 101 -1.80 3.72 -2.00
N TYR A 102 -3.12 3.78 -1.99
CA TYR A 102 -3.87 4.99 -2.28
C TYR A 102 -4.95 5.19 -1.22
N PHE A 103 -5.36 6.42 -1.06
CA PHE A 103 -6.20 6.80 0.06
C PHE A 103 -7.01 8.05 -0.25
N VAL A 104 -8.15 8.19 0.40
CA VAL A 104 -8.91 9.44 0.37
C VAL A 104 -8.12 10.51 1.10
N GLY A 105 -7.76 11.55 0.36
CA GLY A 105 -6.89 12.63 0.79
C GLY A 105 -7.56 13.65 1.70
N ASP A 106 -7.18 14.92 1.54
CA ASP A 106 -7.72 16.02 2.33
C ASP A 106 -9.18 16.30 1.95
N TYR A 107 -10.11 15.73 2.68
CA TYR A 107 -11.55 15.83 2.46
C TYR A 107 -12.31 16.19 3.74
N GLY A 108 -11.59 16.53 4.81
CA GLY A 108 -12.14 16.85 6.12
C GLY A 108 -12.73 15.61 6.83
N ILE A 109 -13.70 15.84 7.70
CA ILE A 109 -14.26 14.84 8.63
C ILE A 109 -15.65 14.33 8.22
N SER A 110 -16.12 14.60 7.00
CA SER A 110 -17.42 14.09 6.54
C SER A 110 -17.36 12.58 6.35
N LEU A 111 -18.33 11.84 6.93
CA LEU A 111 -18.47 10.41 6.68
C LEU A 111 -18.91 10.08 5.25
N HIS A 112 -19.57 11.03 4.59
CA HIS A 112 -20.02 10.87 3.20
C HIS A 112 -18.90 11.24 2.23
N VAL A 113 -18.24 10.22 1.70
CA VAL A 113 -17.22 10.39 0.66
C VAL A 113 -17.90 10.34 -0.70
N THR A 114 -17.81 11.44 -1.44
CA THR A 114 -18.33 11.54 -2.81
C THR A 114 -17.26 11.15 -3.83
N GLU A 115 -17.66 10.95 -5.09
CA GLU A 115 -16.73 10.71 -6.21
C GLU A 115 -15.74 11.88 -6.44
N LYS A 116 -16.03 13.06 -5.89
CA LYS A 116 -15.16 14.25 -5.95
C LYS A 116 -14.07 14.27 -4.88
N ALA A 117 -14.10 13.32 -3.95
CA ALA A 117 -13.08 13.26 -2.90
C ALA A 117 -11.70 13.05 -3.52
N PRO A 118 -10.68 13.83 -3.12
CA PRO A 118 -9.34 13.69 -3.65
C PRO A 118 -8.76 12.33 -3.25
N THR A 119 -8.13 11.66 -4.19
CA THR A 119 -7.42 10.41 -3.95
C THR A 119 -5.93 10.61 -4.22
N ASN A 120 -5.12 10.35 -3.23
CA ASN A 120 -3.66 10.38 -3.33
C ASN A 120 -3.10 8.97 -3.46
N VAL A 121 -1.99 8.81 -4.16
CA VAL A 121 -1.32 7.54 -4.37
C VAL A 121 0.15 7.65 -3.99
N ALA A 122 0.64 6.69 -3.22
CA ALA A 122 2.06 6.62 -2.89
C ALA A 122 2.62 5.21 -3.06
N ILE A 123 3.90 5.13 -3.43
CA ILE A 123 4.64 3.88 -3.54
C ILE A 123 5.99 4.07 -2.87
N PHE A 124 6.28 3.22 -1.90
CA PHE A 124 7.60 3.21 -1.24
C PHE A 124 8.17 1.80 -1.17
N THR A 125 9.47 1.71 -0.91
CA THR A 125 10.21 0.45 -0.84
C THR A 125 11.06 0.41 0.41
N PHE A 126 11.28 -0.81 0.91
CA PHE A 126 12.21 -1.05 2.02
C PHE A 126 12.81 -2.46 1.92
N PRO A 127 14.02 -2.69 2.47
CA PRO A 127 14.59 -4.02 2.56
C PRO A 127 13.66 -4.94 3.36
N PHE A 128 13.45 -6.15 2.88
CA PHE A 128 12.59 -7.10 3.53
C PHE A 128 13.20 -8.50 3.47
N GLY A 129 13.48 -9.05 4.64
CA GLY A 129 13.95 -10.41 4.82
C GLY A 129 12.82 -11.43 5.00
N ASP A 130 13.05 -12.41 5.86
CA ASP A 130 12.02 -13.37 6.26
C ASP A 130 10.93 -12.66 7.08
N LEU A 131 9.67 -13.03 6.86
CA LEU A 131 8.52 -12.43 7.54
C LEU A 131 8.41 -12.89 9.00
N PHE A 132 8.77 -14.15 9.24
CA PHE A 132 8.70 -14.78 10.56
C PHE A 132 10.07 -15.24 11.00
N ASP A 133 10.29 -15.32 12.33
CA ASP A 133 11.46 -15.93 12.90
C ASP A 133 11.46 -17.43 12.53
N LYS A 134 12.60 -17.93 12.06
CA LYS A 134 12.79 -19.35 11.72
C LYS A 134 12.72 -20.26 12.94
N ASN A 135 12.90 -19.69 14.13
CA ASN A 135 12.81 -20.41 15.41
C ASN A 135 11.36 -20.56 15.92
N GLY A 136 10.38 -20.08 15.16
CA GLY A 136 8.98 -20.13 15.49
C GLY A 136 8.43 -18.82 16.04
N ILE A 137 7.12 -18.82 16.35
CA ILE A 137 6.39 -17.67 16.89
C ILE A 137 5.60 -18.08 18.11
N THR A 138 5.36 -17.16 19.01
CA THR A 138 4.37 -17.29 20.08
C THR A 138 3.01 -16.84 19.55
N ALA A 139 1.99 -17.67 19.76
CA ALA A 139 0.61 -17.37 19.35
C ALA A 139 -0.37 -17.51 20.52
N ALA A 140 -1.43 -16.74 20.50
CA ALA A 140 -2.52 -16.81 21.46
C ALA A 140 -3.88 -16.78 20.74
N ILE A 141 -4.85 -17.48 21.31
CA ILE A 141 -6.25 -17.44 20.86
C ILE A 141 -6.94 -16.32 21.66
N VAL A 142 -7.56 -15.39 20.94
CA VAL A 142 -8.27 -14.25 21.53
C VAL A 142 -9.77 -14.35 21.26
N SER A 143 -10.59 -13.62 22.02
CA SER A 143 -12.06 -13.60 21.87
C SER A 143 -12.53 -12.76 20.66
N TRP A 144 -11.70 -11.82 20.18
CA TRP A 144 -12.02 -11.02 19.01
C TRP A 144 -12.12 -11.89 17.76
N ARG A 145 -13.20 -11.74 17.02
CA ARG A 145 -13.41 -12.44 15.75
C ARG A 145 -13.06 -11.54 14.57
N LYS A 146 -12.38 -12.09 13.58
CA LYS A 146 -12.19 -11.40 12.32
C LYS A 146 -13.56 -11.11 11.69
N PHE A 147 -13.71 -9.92 11.11
CA PHE A 147 -14.93 -9.54 10.37
C PHE A 147 -15.23 -10.53 9.24
N SER A 148 -16.50 -10.68 8.90
CA SER A 148 -17.01 -11.51 7.81
C SER A 148 -17.44 -10.64 6.61
N ASP A 149 -17.73 -11.28 5.49
CA ASP A 149 -18.26 -10.59 4.29
C ASP A 149 -19.63 -9.92 4.52
N ASN A 150 -20.35 -10.28 5.59
CA ASN A 150 -21.56 -9.58 6.00
C ASN A 150 -21.30 -8.21 6.66
N SER A 151 -20.08 -7.97 7.12
CA SER A 151 -19.67 -6.71 7.75
C SER A 151 -18.92 -5.80 6.77
N THR A 152 -18.01 -6.38 6.01
CA THR A 152 -17.16 -5.65 5.04
C THR A 152 -16.56 -6.65 4.05
N PRO A 153 -16.30 -6.25 2.79
CA PRO A 153 -15.68 -7.14 1.80
C PRO A 153 -14.30 -7.64 2.26
N THR A 154 -14.22 -8.92 2.66
CA THR A 154 -12.96 -9.51 3.17
C THR A 154 -11.88 -9.63 2.09
N GLN A 155 -12.28 -9.65 0.82
CA GLN A 155 -11.38 -9.70 -0.34
C GLN A 155 -10.68 -8.37 -0.63
N ALA A 156 -11.21 -7.24 -0.11
CA ALA A 156 -10.61 -5.94 -0.29
C ALA A 156 -9.40 -5.76 0.63
N LYS A 157 -8.27 -5.41 0.05
CA LYS A 157 -7.04 -5.10 0.80
C LYS A 157 -7.06 -3.65 1.28
N MET A 158 -8.01 -3.34 2.15
CA MET A 158 -8.27 -2.01 2.68
C MET A 158 -7.66 -1.80 4.07
N GLY A 159 -7.10 -0.61 4.33
CA GLY A 159 -6.41 -0.29 5.59
C GLY A 159 -7.30 -0.49 6.81
N GLY A 160 -8.55 -0.01 6.78
CA GLY A 160 -9.50 -0.16 7.88
C GLY A 160 -9.78 -1.61 8.26
N ASN A 161 -9.69 -2.55 7.32
CA ASN A 161 -9.90 -3.98 7.59
C ASN A 161 -8.81 -4.60 8.47
N TYR A 162 -7.65 -3.96 8.61
CA TYR A 162 -6.53 -4.46 9.39
C TYR A 162 -6.55 -4.04 10.86
N LEU A 163 -7.52 -3.20 11.29
CA LEU A 163 -7.71 -2.88 12.70
C LEU A 163 -8.13 -4.09 13.54
N ASN A 164 -8.69 -5.09 12.89
CA ASN A 164 -9.14 -6.34 13.51
C ASN A 164 -8.14 -7.51 13.33
N SER A 165 -6.88 -7.22 13.00
CA SER A 165 -5.85 -8.24 12.75
C SER A 165 -4.85 -8.34 13.86
#